data_d2b00bee1775fd1b564efc8389f309f8
#
_entry.id   d2b00bee1775fd1b564efc8389f309f8
#
_cell.length_a   1.000
_cell.length_b   1.000
_cell.length_c   1.000
_cell.angle_alpha   90.00
_cell.angle_beta   90.00
_cell.angle_gamma   90.00
#
_symmetry.space_group_name_H-M   'P 1'
#
loop_
_entity.id
_entity.type
_entity.pdbx_description
1 polymer ?
#
loop_
_entity_poly.entity_id
_entity_poly.type
_entity_poly.pdbx_seq_one_letter_code
_entity_poly.pdbx_strand_id
1 'polypeptide(L)'
;CPSSISQYAGVEALKGPQEDLNMIINEFQKRKEFLHKEINKLSKIKCFNPGGAFYAFPNVAKTGLSGEEFAKLALEKKGVALVPGTSFGDKAQMNVRISFANSLEKIEEAIKRISTI
;
A
#
# COMPACT_ATOMS: atom_id res chain seq x y z
N CYS A 1 -15.03 -7.03 -26.24
CA CYS A 1 -13.69 -7.28 -26.77
C CYS A 1 -12.78 -6.08 -26.53
N PRO A 2 -11.46 -6.26 -26.27
CA PRO A 2 -10.53 -5.14 -26.19
C PRO A 2 -10.51 -4.35 -27.49
N SER A 3 -10.39 -3.02 -27.41
CA SER A 3 -10.27 -2.20 -28.61
C SER A 3 -8.98 -2.53 -29.38
N SER A 4 -8.98 -2.36 -30.70
CA SER A 4 -7.79 -2.59 -31.53
C SER A 4 -6.61 -1.71 -31.08
N ILE A 5 -6.87 -0.46 -30.70
CA ILE A 5 -5.84 0.45 -30.15
C ILE A 5 -5.18 -0.16 -28.90
N SER A 6 -5.97 -0.68 -27.95
CA SER A 6 -5.44 -1.33 -26.74
C SER A 6 -4.64 -2.59 -27.06
N GLN A 7 -5.01 -3.35 -28.09
CA GLN A 7 -4.27 -4.53 -28.53
C GLN A 7 -2.89 -4.16 -29.10
N TYR A 8 -2.81 -3.16 -29.98
CA TYR A 8 -1.54 -2.66 -30.49
C TYR A 8 -0.65 -2.07 -29.38
N ALA A 9 -1.24 -1.29 -28.47
CA ALA A 9 -0.52 -0.78 -27.31
C ALA A 9 0.01 -1.93 -26.41
N GLY A 10 -0.77 -3.00 -26.22
CA GLY A 10 -0.34 -4.19 -25.48
C GLY A 10 0.84 -4.91 -26.14
N VAL A 11 0.84 -5.02 -27.49
CA VAL A 11 1.98 -5.59 -28.21
C VAL A 11 3.25 -4.77 -27.99
N GLU A 12 3.16 -3.43 -28.08
CA GLU A 12 4.29 -2.54 -27.84
C GLU A 12 4.77 -2.62 -26.38
N ALA A 13 3.86 -2.64 -25.42
CA ALA A 13 4.20 -2.77 -24.01
C ALA A 13 4.96 -4.06 -23.69
N LEU A 14 4.68 -5.16 -24.43
CA LEU A 14 5.33 -6.46 -24.20
C LEU A 14 6.62 -6.66 -25.01
N LYS A 15 6.73 -6.06 -26.17
CA LYS A 15 7.83 -6.27 -27.13
C LYS A 15 8.77 -5.07 -27.26
N GLY A 16 8.29 -3.88 -26.90
CA GLY A 16 9.06 -2.65 -26.95
C GLY A 16 10.14 -2.55 -25.86
N PRO A 17 10.87 -1.44 -25.82
CA PRO A 17 11.89 -1.17 -24.79
C PRO A 17 11.34 -1.27 -23.38
N GLN A 18 12.11 -1.84 -22.45
CA GLN A 18 11.68 -2.09 -21.06
C GLN A 18 12.37 -1.18 -20.03
N GLU A 19 13.12 -0.18 -20.49
CA GLU A 19 13.90 0.72 -19.62
C GLU A 19 13.00 1.52 -18.68
N ASP A 20 11.90 2.06 -19.21
CA ASP A 20 10.91 2.82 -18.44
C ASP A 20 10.23 1.94 -17.38
N LEU A 21 9.90 0.68 -17.74
CA LEU A 21 9.36 -0.28 -16.80
C LEU A 21 10.33 -0.56 -15.66
N ASN A 22 11.62 -0.75 -15.97
CA ASN A 22 12.65 -0.97 -14.96
C ASN A 22 12.82 0.24 -14.03
N MET A 23 12.74 1.47 -14.56
CA MET A 23 12.75 2.67 -13.73
C MET A 23 11.56 2.72 -12.77
N ILE A 24 10.35 2.40 -13.26
CA ILE A 24 9.13 2.35 -12.44
C ILE A 24 9.26 1.28 -11.35
N ILE A 25 9.71 0.08 -11.69
CA ILE A 25 9.91 -1.02 -10.73
C ILE A 25 10.88 -0.61 -9.62
N ASN A 26 12.01 0.00 -9.98
CA ASN A 26 13.00 0.47 -9.02
C ASN A 26 12.43 1.55 -8.08
N GLU A 27 11.61 2.45 -8.60
CA GLU A 27 10.96 3.48 -7.79
C GLU A 27 9.95 2.87 -6.81
N PHE A 28 9.13 1.92 -7.26
CA PHE A 28 8.20 1.20 -6.38
C PHE A 28 8.94 0.35 -5.34
N GLN A 29 10.07 -0.24 -5.69
CA GLN A 29 10.91 -0.97 -4.74
C GLN A 29 11.40 -0.06 -3.60
N LYS A 30 11.88 1.15 -3.91
CA LYS A 30 12.28 2.14 -2.90
C LYS A 30 11.13 2.50 -1.96
N ARG A 31 9.93 2.76 -2.53
CA ARG A 31 8.73 3.10 -1.73
C ARG A 31 8.31 1.95 -0.84
N LYS A 32 8.32 0.73 -1.35
CA LYS A 32 8.04 -0.49 -0.59
C LYS A 32 8.98 -0.65 0.61
N GLU A 33 10.28 -0.56 0.37
CA GLU A 33 11.30 -0.71 1.40
C GLU A 33 11.18 0.37 2.47
N PHE A 34 10.96 1.60 2.05
CA PHE A 34 10.72 2.72 2.95
C PHE A 34 9.48 2.48 3.82
N LEU A 35 8.33 2.20 3.20
CA LEU A 35 7.09 1.93 3.93
C LEU A 35 7.26 0.77 4.91
N HIS A 36 7.81 -0.36 4.46
CA HIS A 36 8.01 -1.54 5.29
C HIS A 36 8.90 -1.25 6.50
N LYS A 37 10.01 -0.54 6.29
CA LYS A 37 10.93 -0.14 7.35
C LYS A 37 10.27 0.79 8.36
N GLU A 38 9.62 1.85 7.88
CA GLU A 38 9.07 2.88 8.77
C GLU A 38 7.84 2.40 9.52
N ILE A 39 6.94 1.64 8.88
CA ILE A 39 5.74 1.15 9.55
C ILE A 39 6.05 0.13 10.65
N ASN A 40 7.08 -0.69 10.47
CA ASN A 40 7.52 -1.67 11.48
C ASN A 40 8.29 -1.04 12.66
N LYS A 41 8.63 0.25 12.61
CA LYS A 41 9.11 0.98 13.80
C LYS A 41 7.97 1.30 14.76
N LEU A 42 6.73 1.28 14.28
CA LEU A 42 5.54 1.49 15.11
C LEU A 42 5.25 0.21 15.90
N SER A 43 5.42 0.26 17.21
CA SER A 43 5.36 -0.93 18.09
C SER A 43 4.03 -1.69 18.05
N LYS A 44 2.94 -1.00 17.68
CA LYS A 44 1.58 -1.54 17.62
C LYS A 44 1.15 -2.07 16.24
N ILE A 45 1.95 -1.85 15.21
CA ILE A 45 1.64 -2.23 13.83
C ILE A 45 2.71 -3.19 13.32
N LYS A 46 2.30 -4.26 12.65
CA LYS A 46 3.22 -5.23 12.06
C LYS A 46 2.88 -5.44 10.60
N CYS A 47 3.86 -5.24 9.73
CA CYS A 47 3.73 -5.44 8.30
C CYS A 47 4.77 -6.45 7.80
N PHE A 48 4.31 -7.49 7.09
CA PHE A 48 5.22 -8.35 6.34
C PHE A 48 5.71 -7.63 5.09
N ASN A 49 6.92 -7.97 4.64
CA ASN A 49 7.47 -7.37 3.43
C ASN A 49 6.65 -7.83 2.21
N PRO A 50 6.00 -6.93 1.46
CA PRO A 50 5.25 -7.31 0.28
C PRO A 50 6.13 -7.93 -0.80
N GLY A 51 5.72 -9.10 -1.32
CA GLY A 51 6.43 -9.78 -2.42
C GLY A 51 6.17 -9.19 -3.80
N GLY A 52 5.13 -8.36 -3.95
CA GLY A 52 4.73 -7.78 -5.23
C GLY A 52 3.63 -6.74 -5.07
N ALA A 53 3.09 -6.26 -6.19
CA ALA A 53 2.12 -5.18 -6.28
C ALA A 53 2.63 -3.86 -5.64
N PHE A 54 1.72 -2.91 -5.39
CA PHE A 54 2.00 -1.63 -4.75
C PHE A 54 1.16 -1.46 -3.47
N TYR A 55 0.88 -2.57 -2.78
CA TYR A 55 0.12 -2.62 -1.55
C TYR A 55 0.91 -3.27 -0.42
N ALA A 56 0.76 -2.74 0.79
CA ALA A 56 1.13 -3.37 2.04
C ALA A 56 -0.13 -3.75 2.82
N PHE A 57 -0.04 -4.79 3.65
CA PHE A 57 -1.19 -5.32 4.40
C PHE A 57 -0.86 -5.49 5.90
N PRO A 58 -0.58 -4.37 6.60
CA PRO A 58 -0.21 -4.41 8.00
C PRO A 58 -1.35 -4.90 8.90
N ASN A 59 -0.95 -5.59 9.95
CA ASN A 59 -1.81 -5.99 11.05
C ASN A 59 -1.77 -4.92 12.15
N VAL A 60 -2.94 -4.50 12.60
CA VAL A 60 -3.14 -3.43 13.60
C VAL A 60 -3.69 -3.93 14.94
N ALA A 61 -3.79 -5.24 15.15
CA ALA A 61 -4.39 -5.84 16.35
C ALA A 61 -3.82 -5.31 17.67
N LYS A 62 -2.52 -4.99 17.70
CA LYS A 62 -1.87 -4.45 18.90
C LYS A 62 -2.28 -3.02 19.25
N THR A 63 -3.02 -2.33 18.39
CA THR A 63 -3.63 -1.02 18.70
C THR A 63 -4.86 -1.17 19.59
N GLY A 64 -5.43 -2.38 19.70
CA GLY A 64 -6.71 -2.66 20.34
C GLY A 64 -7.92 -2.39 19.44
N LEU A 65 -7.70 -2.01 18.16
CA LEU A 65 -8.74 -1.70 17.18
C LEU A 65 -8.80 -2.82 16.12
N SER A 66 -9.99 -3.04 15.59
CA SER A 66 -10.16 -3.78 14.33
C SER A 66 -9.62 -2.98 13.14
N GLY A 67 -9.41 -3.65 12.00
CA GLY A 67 -9.00 -2.96 10.76
C GLY A 67 -10.00 -1.92 10.29
N GLU A 68 -11.31 -2.15 10.52
CA GLU A 68 -12.36 -1.17 10.19
C GLU A 68 -12.29 0.06 11.07
N GLU A 69 -12.21 -0.13 12.39
CA GLU A 69 -12.12 0.97 13.35
C GLU A 69 -10.85 1.79 13.11
N PHE A 70 -9.72 1.10 12.88
CA PHE A 70 -8.45 1.76 12.57
C PHE A 70 -8.52 2.56 11.27
N ALA A 71 -9.07 1.99 10.20
CA ALA A 71 -9.21 2.69 8.92
C ALA A 71 -10.15 3.89 9.01
N LYS A 72 -11.27 3.76 9.74
CA LYS A 72 -12.20 4.86 10.00
C LYS A 72 -11.52 5.99 10.77
N LEU A 73 -10.83 5.65 11.85
CA LEU A 73 -10.14 6.65 12.69
C LEU A 73 -8.99 7.32 11.94
N ALA A 74 -8.24 6.56 11.12
CA ALA A 74 -7.19 7.09 10.26
C ALA A 74 -7.77 8.10 9.26
N LEU A 75 -8.92 7.83 8.66
CA LEU A 75 -9.57 8.75 7.73
C LEU A 75 -10.11 10.00 8.44
N GLU A 76 -10.95 9.82 9.45
CA GLU A 76 -11.69 10.92 10.09
C GLU A 76 -10.81 11.84 10.94
N LYS A 77 -9.82 11.28 11.65
CA LYS A 77 -8.99 12.05 12.60
C LYS A 77 -7.61 12.40 12.07
N LYS A 78 -7.11 11.63 11.10
CA LYS A 78 -5.72 11.80 10.58
C LYS A 78 -5.68 12.16 9.10
N GLY A 79 -6.81 12.09 8.38
CA GLY A 79 -6.87 12.37 6.94
C GLY A 79 -6.06 11.36 6.11
N VAL A 80 -5.96 10.10 6.57
CA VAL A 80 -5.26 9.02 5.89
C VAL A 80 -6.26 7.95 5.47
N ALA A 81 -6.43 7.79 4.16
CA ALA A 81 -7.33 6.79 3.59
C ALA A 81 -6.66 5.42 3.54
N LEU A 82 -7.25 4.46 4.23
CA LEU A 82 -6.86 3.05 4.27
C LEU A 82 -8.06 2.19 3.90
N VAL A 83 -7.82 0.99 3.38
CA VAL A 83 -8.91 0.05 3.11
C VAL A 83 -8.95 -1.01 4.22
N PRO A 84 -10.09 -1.23 4.89
CA PRO A 84 -10.21 -2.29 5.88
C PRO A 84 -9.91 -3.67 5.29
N GLY A 85 -9.25 -4.52 6.07
CA GLY A 85 -8.91 -5.88 5.65
C GLY A 85 -10.13 -6.76 5.36
N THR A 86 -11.25 -6.52 6.03
CA THR A 86 -12.53 -7.21 5.80
C THR A 86 -13.02 -7.14 4.35
N SER A 87 -12.63 -6.10 3.60
CA SER A 87 -12.88 -6.00 2.16
C SER A 87 -12.18 -7.09 1.33
N PHE A 88 -11.26 -7.85 1.92
CA PHE A 88 -10.44 -8.88 1.27
C PHE A 88 -10.65 -10.28 1.88
N GLY A 89 -11.59 -10.43 2.79
CA GLY A 89 -12.00 -11.70 3.39
C GLY A 89 -12.08 -11.67 4.92
N ASP A 90 -12.85 -12.61 5.45
CA ASP A 90 -13.25 -12.66 6.87
C ASP A 90 -12.07 -12.84 7.85
N LYS A 91 -10.96 -13.43 7.39
CA LYS A 91 -9.78 -13.65 8.22
C LYS A 91 -8.88 -12.41 8.36
N ALA A 92 -9.18 -11.34 7.63
CA ALA A 92 -8.39 -10.13 7.60
C ALA A 92 -8.93 -8.99 8.48
N GLN A 93 -9.73 -9.32 9.49
CA GLN A 93 -10.42 -8.35 10.36
C GLN A 93 -9.47 -7.39 11.09
N MET A 94 -8.25 -7.83 11.41
CA MET A 94 -7.24 -7.04 12.10
C MET A 94 -6.23 -6.39 11.16
N ASN A 95 -6.51 -6.38 9.86
CA ASN A 95 -5.60 -5.83 8.87
C ASN A 95 -6.20 -4.59 8.19
N VAL A 96 -5.31 -3.77 7.66
CA VAL A 96 -5.66 -2.69 6.74
C VAL A 96 -4.77 -2.77 5.51
N ARG A 97 -5.28 -2.32 4.35
CA ARG A 97 -4.47 -2.20 3.13
C ARG A 97 -3.99 -0.77 2.95
N ILE A 98 -2.70 -0.63 2.74
CA ILE A 98 -2.03 0.64 2.41
C ILE A 98 -1.53 0.56 0.97
N SER A 99 -1.83 1.57 0.16
CA SER A 99 -1.20 1.74 -1.16
C SER A 99 0.05 2.60 -1.01
N PHE A 100 1.17 2.14 -1.60
CA PHE A 100 2.38 2.95 -1.71
C PHE A 100 2.60 3.51 -3.13
N ALA A 101 1.56 3.51 -3.97
CA ALA A 101 1.53 4.22 -5.24
C ALA A 101 1.36 5.73 -5.01
N ASN A 102 2.29 6.32 -4.28
CA ASN A 102 2.32 7.75 -3.92
C ASN A 102 3.77 8.21 -3.75
N SER A 103 4.03 9.52 -3.62
CA SER A 103 5.39 10.01 -3.36
C SER A 103 5.90 9.58 -1.98
N LEU A 104 7.22 9.50 -1.81
CA LEU A 104 7.84 9.13 -0.52
C LEU A 104 7.42 10.08 0.60
N GLU A 105 7.33 11.37 0.32
CA GLU A 105 6.94 12.41 1.28
C GLU A 105 5.52 12.16 1.79
N LYS A 106 4.58 11.80 0.89
CA LYS A 106 3.21 11.49 1.29
C LYS A 106 3.09 10.17 2.07
N ILE A 107 3.92 9.18 1.74
CA ILE A 107 3.99 7.92 2.48
C ILE A 107 4.52 8.20 3.90
N GLU A 108 5.59 8.98 4.03
CA GLU A 108 6.17 9.38 5.32
C GLU A 108 5.16 10.13 6.18
N GLU A 109 4.50 11.13 5.60
CA GLU A 109 3.49 11.91 6.29
C GLU A 109 2.30 11.05 6.75
N ALA A 110 1.84 10.11 5.92
CA ALA A 110 0.78 9.18 6.30
C ALA A 110 1.20 8.29 7.48
N ILE A 111 2.41 7.74 7.46
CA ILE A 111 2.94 6.93 8.58
C ILE A 111 3.02 7.76 9.85
N LYS A 112 3.55 8.99 9.77
CA LYS A 112 3.62 9.91 10.91
C LYS A 112 2.24 10.20 11.51
N ARG A 113 1.23 10.42 10.66
CA ARG A 113 -0.14 10.68 11.12
C ARG A 113 -0.77 9.48 11.82
N ILE A 114 -0.64 8.28 11.24
CA ILE A 114 -1.21 7.07 11.84
C ILE A 114 -0.42 6.57 13.06
N SER A 115 0.83 6.97 13.26
CA SER A 115 1.63 6.60 14.44
C SER A 115 1.04 7.11 15.77
N THR A 116 0.14 8.07 15.69
CA THR A 116 -0.52 8.68 16.85
C THR A 116 -1.90 8.07 17.15
N ILE A 117 -2.23 6.93 16.51
CA ILE A 117 -3.42 6.08 16.81
C ILE A 117 -3.01 4.92 17.78
#